data_ae190107377240938f5b67a5b3491c75
#
_entry.id   ae190107377240938f5b67a5b3491c75
#
_cell.length_a   1.000
_cell.length_b   1.000
_cell.length_c   1.000
_cell.angle_alpha   90.00
_cell.angle_beta   90.00
_cell.angle_gamma   90.00
#
_symmetry.space_group_name_H-M   'P 1'
#
loop_
_entity.id
_entity.type
_entity.pdbx_description
1 polymer ?
#
loop_
_entity_poly.entity_id
_entity_poly.type
_entity_poly.pdbx_seq_one_letter_code
_entity_poly.pdbx_strand_id
1 'polypeptide(L)'
;MGESVPGDLGAPTFHDLFREYFGQMTRLAHLLGADDAENVAQEAFVKLHQRWDSLTDHTRVAGYLRTTVVNMSRSRTRHLRVVRRTPPDRPPDELSAEVKAVANWEHQQLREVVAKLSRRQREVLVLRYWLDLSTAAIAETLGISPGTVKATTHHAMENLRKHLGDDLGGER
;
A
#
# COMPACT_ATOMS: atom_id res chain seq x y z
N MET A 1 23.18 45.42 -7.00
CA MET A 1 22.52 45.02 -5.75
C MET A 1 21.17 44.42 -6.13
N GLY A 2 21.17 43.11 -6.31
CA GLY A 2 19.96 42.36 -6.60
C GLY A 2 19.59 41.61 -5.33
N GLU A 3 18.55 42.08 -4.65
CA GLU A 3 17.95 41.37 -3.53
C GLU A 3 17.33 40.08 -4.04
N SER A 4 17.94 38.95 -3.65
CA SER A 4 17.32 37.65 -3.74
C SER A 4 16.17 37.63 -2.75
N VAL A 5 14.95 37.68 -3.26
CA VAL A 5 13.73 37.40 -2.48
C VAL A 5 13.79 35.93 -2.03
N PRO A 6 13.70 35.61 -0.71
CA PRO A 6 13.67 34.24 -0.26
C PRO A 6 12.30 33.62 -0.59
N GLY A 7 12.34 32.61 -1.47
CA GLY A 7 11.47 31.46 -1.46
C GLY A 7 9.97 31.69 -1.28
N ASP A 8 9.29 31.97 -2.38
CA ASP A 8 7.93 31.44 -2.58
C ASP A 8 8.03 29.88 -2.49
N LEU A 9 7.68 29.35 -1.33
CA LEU A 9 7.44 27.92 -1.18
C LEU A 9 6.12 27.60 -1.89
N GLY A 10 6.18 27.69 -3.22
CA GLY A 10 5.06 27.38 -4.10
C GLY A 10 4.48 26.00 -3.77
N ALA A 11 3.19 25.83 -4.05
CA ALA A 11 2.53 24.54 -3.92
C ALA A 11 3.39 23.44 -4.57
N PRO A 12 3.50 22.23 -3.96
CA PRO A 12 4.33 21.16 -4.48
C PRO A 12 3.93 20.82 -5.91
N THR A 13 4.90 20.64 -6.78
CA THR A 13 4.64 20.23 -8.16
C THR A 13 4.23 18.77 -8.21
N PHE A 14 3.59 18.35 -9.29
CA PHE A 14 3.29 16.93 -9.51
C PHE A 14 4.56 16.07 -9.45
N HIS A 15 5.67 16.58 -9.97
CA HIS A 15 6.97 15.88 -9.93
C HIS A 15 7.49 15.67 -8.50
N ASP A 16 7.36 16.67 -7.64
CA ASP A 16 7.78 16.57 -6.23
C ASP A 16 6.97 15.50 -5.51
N LEU A 17 5.65 15.51 -5.69
CA LEU A 17 4.77 14.50 -5.09
C LEU A 17 5.03 13.10 -5.66
N PHE A 18 5.35 12.98 -6.94
CA PHE A 18 5.73 11.70 -7.53
C PHE A 18 6.99 11.15 -6.85
N ARG A 19 8.03 11.96 -6.73
CA ARG A 19 9.29 11.55 -6.07
C ARG A 19 9.08 11.18 -4.60
N GLU A 20 8.23 11.91 -3.90
CA GLU A 20 7.95 11.70 -2.47
C GLU A 20 7.15 10.41 -2.24
N TYR A 21 6.08 10.19 -3.00
CA TYR A 21 5.10 9.14 -2.68
C TYR A 21 5.20 7.89 -3.54
N PHE A 22 5.87 7.90 -4.70
CA PHE A 22 5.86 6.75 -5.61
C PHE A 22 6.38 5.46 -4.96
N GLY A 23 7.54 5.52 -4.32
CA GLY A 23 8.11 4.36 -3.63
C GLY A 23 7.23 3.87 -2.48
N GLN A 24 6.60 4.78 -1.73
CA GLN A 24 5.69 4.44 -0.66
C GLN A 24 4.42 3.76 -1.19
N MET A 25 3.85 4.25 -2.29
CA MET A 25 2.66 3.67 -2.91
C MET A 25 2.94 2.30 -3.54
N THR A 26 4.11 2.11 -4.14
CA THR A 26 4.56 0.80 -4.64
C THR A 26 4.67 -0.22 -3.52
N ARG A 27 5.32 0.14 -2.41
CA ARG A 27 5.41 -0.74 -1.24
C ARG A 27 4.05 -1.03 -0.62
N LEU A 28 3.16 -0.03 -0.54
CA LEU A 28 1.79 -0.23 -0.07
C LEU A 28 1.06 -1.27 -0.93
N ALA A 29 1.08 -1.13 -2.25
CA ALA A 29 0.45 -2.06 -3.16
C ALA A 29 0.99 -3.49 -2.97
N HIS A 30 2.31 -3.63 -2.83
CA HIS A 30 2.98 -4.90 -2.60
C HIS A 30 2.54 -5.57 -1.28
N LEU A 31 2.52 -4.82 -0.16
CA LEU A 31 2.07 -5.32 1.14
C LEU A 31 0.58 -5.70 1.13
N LEU A 32 -0.22 -5.06 0.31
CA LEU A 32 -1.63 -5.39 0.09
C LEU A 32 -1.83 -6.62 -0.82
N GLY A 33 -0.75 -7.18 -1.37
CA GLY A 33 -0.75 -8.40 -2.17
C GLY A 33 -1.01 -8.18 -3.66
N ALA A 34 -0.67 -7.03 -4.20
CA ALA A 34 -0.63 -6.81 -5.64
C ALA A 34 0.68 -7.39 -6.20
N ASP A 35 0.58 -8.30 -7.17
CA ASP A 35 1.76 -8.90 -7.83
C ASP A 35 2.44 -7.88 -8.77
N ASP A 36 1.66 -6.93 -9.31
CA ASP A 36 2.09 -5.83 -10.18
C ASP A 36 2.10 -4.47 -9.45
N ALA A 37 2.69 -4.44 -8.26
CA ALA A 37 2.64 -3.30 -7.32
C ALA A 37 3.11 -1.97 -7.94
N GLU A 38 4.15 -2.00 -8.79
CA GLU A 38 4.65 -0.82 -9.48
C GLU A 38 3.62 -0.28 -10.49
N ASN A 39 2.98 -1.15 -11.26
CA ASN A 39 1.91 -0.76 -12.19
C ASN A 39 0.72 -0.16 -11.42
N VAL A 40 0.36 -0.72 -10.27
CA VAL A 40 -0.69 -0.15 -9.41
C VAL A 40 -0.34 1.26 -8.96
N ALA A 41 0.92 1.48 -8.54
CA ALA A 41 1.39 2.81 -8.15
C ALA A 41 1.37 3.77 -9.34
N GLN A 42 1.90 3.38 -10.51
CA GLN A 42 1.90 4.19 -11.74
C GLN A 42 0.48 4.58 -12.15
N GLU A 43 -0.46 3.64 -12.19
CA GLU A 43 -1.86 3.92 -12.53
C GLU A 43 -2.53 4.87 -11.50
N ALA A 44 -2.18 4.76 -10.21
CA ALA A 44 -2.67 5.70 -9.20
C ALA A 44 -2.19 7.14 -9.46
N PHE A 45 -0.92 7.29 -9.88
CA PHE A 45 -0.39 8.60 -10.28
C PHE A 45 -0.96 9.12 -11.59
N VAL A 46 -1.24 8.24 -12.57
CA VAL A 46 -1.97 8.64 -13.79
C VAL A 46 -3.35 9.20 -13.44
N LYS A 47 -4.09 8.56 -12.54
CA LYS A 47 -5.39 9.05 -12.07
C LYS A 47 -5.27 10.37 -11.29
N LEU A 48 -4.21 10.54 -10.51
CA LEU A 48 -3.91 11.82 -9.86
C LEU A 48 -3.65 12.91 -10.91
N HIS A 49 -2.82 12.62 -11.92
CA HIS A 49 -2.49 13.56 -12.98
C HIS A 49 -3.72 14.03 -13.76
N GLN A 50 -4.63 13.10 -14.07
CA GLN A 50 -5.89 13.43 -14.76
C GLN A 50 -6.80 14.40 -13.96
N ARG A 51 -6.59 14.50 -12.65
CA ARG A 51 -7.34 15.37 -11.75
C ARG A 51 -6.51 16.55 -11.24
N TRP A 52 -5.27 16.68 -11.69
CA TRP A 52 -4.31 17.64 -11.14
C TRP A 52 -4.84 19.07 -11.17
N ASP A 53 -5.35 19.51 -12.30
CA ASP A 53 -5.87 20.87 -12.48
C ASP A 53 -7.15 21.16 -11.67
N SER A 54 -7.85 20.11 -11.22
CA SER A 54 -9.04 20.22 -10.36
C SER A 54 -8.73 20.12 -8.86
N LEU A 55 -7.48 19.80 -8.50
CA LEU A 55 -7.04 19.69 -7.12
C LEU A 55 -6.76 21.07 -6.53
N THR A 56 -7.67 21.53 -5.69
CA THR A 56 -7.51 22.80 -4.96
C THR A 56 -6.71 22.64 -3.65
N ASP A 57 -6.56 21.41 -3.16
CA ASP A 57 -5.92 21.10 -1.88
C ASP A 57 -4.90 19.96 -2.03
N HIS A 58 -3.63 20.33 -2.17
CA HIS A 58 -2.52 19.39 -2.30
C HIS A 58 -2.23 18.61 -1.01
N THR A 59 -2.74 19.03 0.14
CA THR A 59 -2.58 18.29 1.40
C THR A 59 -3.33 16.95 1.39
N ARG A 60 -4.35 16.82 0.54
CA ARG A 60 -5.16 15.60 0.38
C ARG A 60 -4.59 14.59 -0.61
N VAL A 61 -3.52 14.93 -1.33
CA VAL A 61 -2.93 14.05 -2.35
C VAL A 61 -2.51 12.71 -1.77
N ALA A 62 -1.84 12.70 -0.62
CA ALA A 62 -1.44 11.46 0.04
C ALA A 62 -2.63 10.55 0.39
N GLY A 63 -3.72 11.13 0.89
CA GLY A 63 -4.98 10.40 1.16
C GLY A 63 -5.61 9.84 -0.11
N TYR A 64 -5.66 10.64 -1.17
CA TYR A 64 -6.18 10.21 -2.46
C TYR A 64 -5.36 9.05 -3.06
N LEU A 65 -4.03 9.15 -3.06
CA LEU A 65 -3.14 8.09 -3.56
C LEU A 65 -3.32 6.80 -2.75
N ARG A 66 -3.32 6.88 -1.42
CA ARG A 66 -3.55 5.71 -0.56
C ARG A 66 -4.86 5.01 -0.87
N THR A 67 -5.95 5.77 -0.92
CA THR A 67 -7.29 5.23 -1.22
C THR A 67 -7.33 4.59 -2.61
N THR A 68 -6.71 5.23 -3.60
CA THR A 68 -6.62 4.72 -4.97
C THR A 68 -5.86 3.41 -5.02
N VAL A 69 -4.67 3.35 -4.42
CA VAL A 69 -3.82 2.15 -4.37
C VAL A 69 -4.53 1.00 -3.64
N VAL A 70 -5.19 1.26 -2.51
CA VAL A 70 -5.97 0.25 -1.78
C VAL A 70 -7.07 -0.33 -2.68
N ASN A 71 -7.84 0.52 -3.34
CA ASN A 71 -8.95 0.08 -4.21
C ASN A 71 -8.45 -0.70 -5.43
N MET A 72 -7.34 -0.27 -6.03
CA MET A 72 -6.75 -0.96 -7.17
C MET A 72 -6.15 -2.31 -6.76
N SER A 73 -5.45 -2.39 -5.64
CA SER A 73 -4.92 -3.65 -5.09
C SER A 73 -6.05 -4.65 -4.81
N ARG A 74 -7.21 -4.18 -4.31
CA ARG A 74 -8.41 -5.02 -4.13
C ARG A 74 -8.91 -5.59 -5.46
N SER A 75 -8.94 -4.76 -6.50
CA SER A 75 -9.40 -5.17 -7.83
C SER A 75 -8.45 -6.20 -8.44
N ARG A 76 -7.13 -5.97 -8.38
CA ARG A 76 -6.10 -6.91 -8.85
C ARG A 76 -6.21 -8.27 -8.15
N THR A 77 -6.26 -8.29 -6.83
CA THR A 77 -6.39 -9.53 -6.04
C THR A 77 -7.68 -10.30 -6.39
N ARG A 78 -8.79 -9.59 -6.68
CA ARG A 78 -10.03 -10.24 -7.10
C ARG A 78 -9.88 -10.87 -8.48
N HIS A 79 -9.28 -10.17 -9.43
CA HIS A 79 -9.04 -10.66 -10.79
C HIS A 79 -8.14 -11.91 -10.78
N LEU A 80 -7.04 -11.89 -10.04
CA LEU A 80 -6.13 -13.03 -9.89
C LEU A 80 -6.81 -14.26 -9.26
N ARG A 81 -7.76 -14.09 -8.33
CA ARG A 81 -8.56 -15.20 -7.80
C ARG A 81 -9.45 -15.83 -8.85
N VAL A 82 -9.96 -15.06 -9.79
CA VAL A 82 -10.77 -15.58 -10.91
C VAL A 82 -9.87 -16.28 -11.93
N VAL A 83 -8.73 -15.68 -12.27
CA VAL A 83 -7.77 -16.24 -13.25
C VAL A 83 -7.08 -17.50 -12.70
N ARG A 84 -6.74 -17.58 -11.42
CA ARG A 84 -6.17 -18.79 -10.79
C ARG A 84 -7.14 -19.98 -10.72
N ARG A 85 -8.44 -19.77 -10.99
CA ARG A 85 -9.41 -20.85 -11.22
C ARG A 85 -9.36 -21.37 -12.66
N THR A 86 -8.69 -20.65 -13.57
CA THR A 86 -8.40 -21.07 -14.95
C THR A 86 -6.88 -21.15 -15.07
N PRO A 87 -6.26 -22.23 -15.57
CA PRO A 87 -4.81 -22.37 -15.62
C PRO A 87 -4.17 -21.19 -16.40
N PRO A 88 -3.09 -20.58 -15.89
CA PRO A 88 -2.45 -19.47 -16.58
C PRO A 88 -1.53 -19.96 -17.68
N ASP A 89 -1.66 -19.39 -18.86
CA ASP A 89 -0.81 -19.63 -20.03
C ASP A 89 0.29 -18.55 -20.19
N ARG A 90 0.77 -17.98 -19.08
CA ARG A 90 1.82 -16.96 -19.12
C ARG A 90 2.73 -16.99 -17.90
N PRO A 91 4.07 -17.06 -18.09
CA PRO A 91 5.03 -16.93 -17.01
C PRO A 91 4.95 -15.51 -16.38
N PRO A 92 5.21 -15.37 -15.06
CA PRO A 92 5.25 -14.05 -14.43
C PRO A 92 6.43 -13.24 -14.97
N ASP A 93 6.19 -11.98 -15.33
CA ASP A 93 7.23 -11.03 -15.72
C ASP A 93 8.29 -10.94 -14.61
N GLU A 94 9.54 -11.18 -14.98
CA GLU A 94 10.69 -11.06 -14.09
C GLU A 94 10.93 -9.57 -13.79
N LEU A 95 10.55 -9.15 -12.57
CA LEU A 95 11.00 -7.89 -11.99
C LEU A 95 12.52 -7.94 -11.85
N SER A 96 13.20 -6.86 -12.25
CA SER A 96 14.66 -6.77 -12.29
C SER A 96 15.30 -7.22 -10.97
N ALA A 97 16.36 -8.03 -11.08
CA ALA A 97 17.04 -8.72 -9.98
C ALA A 97 17.63 -7.77 -8.91
N GLU A 98 17.91 -6.52 -9.25
CA GLU A 98 18.51 -5.54 -8.34
C GLU A 98 17.53 -4.98 -7.29
N VAL A 99 16.25 -4.83 -7.63
CA VAL A 99 15.22 -4.44 -6.65
C VAL A 99 14.90 -5.58 -5.69
N LYS A 100 15.16 -6.83 -6.10
CA LYS A 100 14.95 -8.04 -5.30
C LYS A 100 16.02 -8.30 -4.25
N ALA A 101 17.26 -7.84 -4.43
CA ALA A 101 18.39 -8.29 -3.63
C ALA A 101 18.53 -7.63 -2.25
N VAL A 102 18.07 -6.39 -2.06
CA VAL A 102 18.28 -5.62 -0.81
C VAL A 102 17.05 -5.66 0.12
N ALA A 103 15.88 -6.04 -0.39
CA ALA A 103 14.63 -6.10 0.38
C ALA A 103 14.30 -7.51 0.91
N ASN A 104 15.21 -8.50 0.77
CA ASN A 104 14.71 -9.87 0.50
C ASN A 104 14.48 -10.77 1.70
N TRP A 105 15.00 -10.55 2.89
CA TRP A 105 14.84 -11.56 3.95
C TRP A 105 13.82 -11.17 5.03
N GLU A 106 13.97 -10.02 5.63
CA GLU A 106 13.04 -9.57 6.68
C GLU A 106 11.65 -9.25 6.12
N HIS A 107 11.61 -8.73 4.89
CA HIS A 107 10.36 -8.39 4.22
C HIS A 107 9.60 -9.62 3.69
N GLN A 108 10.29 -10.72 3.38
CA GLN A 108 9.64 -11.94 2.90
C GLN A 108 8.90 -12.65 4.03
N GLN A 109 9.51 -12.77 5.22
CA GLN A 109 8.84 -13.34 6.39
C GLN A 109 7.62 -12.51 6.80
N LEU A 110 7.76 -11.18 6.83
CA LEU A 110 6.62 -10.29 7.10
C LEU A 110 5.51 -10.45 6.07
N ARG A 111 5.85 -10.60 4.78
CA ARG A 111 4.86 -10.86 3.72
C ARG A 111 4.11 -12.16 3.94
N GLU A 112 4.81 -13.24 4.29
CA GLU A 112 4.20 -14.55 4.50
C GLU A 112 3.22 -14.51 5.68
N VAL A 113 3.61 -13.89 6.78
CA VAL A 113 2.75 -13.72 7.95
C VAL A 113 1.55 -12.83 7.63
N VAL A 114 1.78 -11.70 6.94
CA VAL A 114 0.71 -10.78 6.52
C VAL A 114 -0.19 -11.42 5.45
N ALA A 115 0.34 -12.34 4.62
CA ALA A 115 -0.44 -13.08 3.63
C ALA A 115 -1.44 -14.06 4.27
N LYS A 116 -1.16 -14.58 5.47
CA LYS A 116 -2.08 -15.45 6.24
C LYS A 116 -3.29 -14.68 6.80
N LEU A 117 -3.23 -13.35 6.88
CA LEU A 117 -4.33 -12.51 7.35
C LEU A 117 -5.45 -12.39 6.31
N SER A 118 -6.68 -12.20 6.76
CA SER A 118 -7.75 -11.80 5.87
C SER A 118 -7.41 -10.45 5.21
N ARG A 119 -7.96 -10.21 4.00
CA ARG A 119 -7.71 -8.94 3.29
C ARG A 119 -7.96 -7.71 4.17
N ARG A 120 -9.07 -7.68 4.90
CA ARG A 120 -9.42 -6.53 5.75
C ARG A 120 -8.45 -6.35 6.92
N GLN A 121 -8.02 -7.43 7.54
CA GLN A 121 -7.03 -7.40 8.61
C GLN A 121 -5.68 -6.88 8.10
N ARG A 122 -5.24 -7.36 6.92
CA ARG A 122 -4.03 -6.90 6.26
C ARG A 122 -4.08 -5.40 5.95
N GLU A 123 -5.16 -4.94 5.32
CA GLU A 123 -5.36 -3.51 5.01
C GLU A 123 -5.23 -2.64 6.26
N VAL A 124 -5.91 -3.00 7.33
CA VAL A 124 -5.88 -2.22 8.57
C VAL A 124 -4.49 -2.21 9.21
N LEU A 125 -3.81 -3.37 9.28
CA LEU A 125 -2.47 -3.44 9.88
C LEU A 125 -1.42 -2.70 9.06
N VAL A 126 -1.44 -2.86 7.73
CA VAL A 126 -0.51 -2.15 6.84
C VAL A 126 -0.69 -0.63 6.95
N LEU A 127 -1.94 -0.14 6.92
CA LEU A 127 -2.20 1.29 7.07
C LEU A 127 -1.83 1.81 8.46
N ARG A 128 -2.01 1.01 9.51
CA ARG A 128 -1.73 1.39 10.90
C ARG A 128 -0.24 1.43 11.20
N TYR A 129 0.48 0.34 10.89
CA TYR A 129 1.84 0.13 11.36
C TYR A 129 2.91 0.45 10.31
N TRP A 130 2.57 0.37 9.02
CA TRP A 130 3.48 0.74 7.94
C TRP A 130 3.40 2.22 7.58
N LEU A 131 2.17 2.78 7.52
CA LEU A 131 1.94 4.18 7.18
C LEU A 131 1.67 5.06 8.40
N ASP A 132 1.67 4.50 9.60
CA ASP A 132 1.40 5.18 10.88
C ASP A 132 0.13 6.06 10.85
N LEU A 133 -0.93 5.55 10.22
CA LEU A 133 -2.16 6.29 10.10
C LEU A 133 -3.00 6.22 11.37
N SER A 134 -3.65 7.34 11.69
CA SER A 134 -4.66 7.39 12.74
C SER A 134 -5.87 6.51 12.41
N THR A 135 -6.61 6.10 13.44
CA THR A 135 -7.87 5.34 13.26
C THR A 135 -8.85 6.06 12.34
N ALA A 136 -8.93 7.39 12.41
CA ALA A 136 -9.79 8.19 11.55
C ALA A 136 -9.33 8.14 10.08
N ALA A 137 -8.04 8.31 9.83
CA ALA A 137 -7.48 8.25 8.47
C ALA A 137 -7.62 6.86 7.84
N ILE A 138 -7.47 5.78 8.63
CA ILE A 138 -7.72 4.40 8.17
C ILE A 138 -9.20 4.22 7.83
N ALA A 139 -10.10 4.68 8.70
CA ALA A 139 -11.54 4.61 8.49
C ALA A 139 -11.96 5.30 7.18
N GLU A 140 -11.44 6.51 6.93
CA GLU A 140 -11.64 7.27 5.69
C GLU A 140 -11.08 6.51 4.47
N THR A 141 -9.82 6.06 4.54
CA THR A 141 -9.14 5.34 3.44
C THR A 141 -9.88 4.05 3.05
N LEU A 142 -10.40 3.31 4.03
CA LEU A 142 -11.07 2.03 3.82
C LEU A 142 -12.58 2.13 3.63
N GLY A 143 -13.19 3.30 3.89
CA GLY A 143 -14.64 3.52 3.86
C GLY A 143 -15.39 2.71 4.93
N ILE A 144 -14.87 2.67 6.16
CA ILE A 144 -15.46 1.94 7.29
C ILE A 144 -15.51 2.81 8.54
N SER A 145 -16.25 2.39 9.57
CA SER A 145 -16.32 3.14 10.82
C SER A 145 -15.03 3.03 11.66
N PRO A 146 -14.68 4.04 12.46
CA PRO A 146 -13.56 3.96 13.40
C PRO A 146 -13.67 2.78 14.38
N GLY A 147 -14.88 2.41 14.77
CA GLY A 147 -15.13 1.23 15.60
C GLY A 147 -14.74 -0.06 14.90
N THR A 148 -15.09 -0.18 13.60
CA THR A 148 -14.66 -1.33 12.77
C THR A 148 -13.14 -1.40 12.62
N VAL A 149 -12.44 -0.26 12.49
CA VAL A 149 -10.97 -0.23 12.46
C VAL A 149 -10.39 -0.81 13.74
N LYS A 150 -10.87 -0.36 14.92
CA LYS A 150 -10.40 -0.85 16.23
C LYS A 150 -10.63 -2.35 16.40
N ALA A 151 -11.84 -2.83 16.13
CA ALA A 151 -12.18 -4.26 16.22
C ALA A 151 -11.33 -5.10 15.27
N THR A 152 -11.18 -4.66 14.00
CA THR A 152 -10.36 -5.37 13.01
C THR A 152 -8.89 -5.40 13.41
N THR A 153 -8.35 -4.30 13.97
CA THR A 153 -6.97 -4.26 14.47
C THR A 153 -6.76 -5.29 15.58
N HIS A 154 -7.68 -5.35 16.54
CA HIS A 154 -7.61 -6.31 17.65
C HIS A 154 -7.59 -7.74 17.13
N HIS A 155 -8.55 -8.14 16.32
CA HIS A 155 -8.60 -9.49 15.74
C HIS A 155 -7.41 -9.81 14.83
N ALA A 156 -6.89 -8.83 14.10
CA ALA A 156 -5.71 -9.02 13.27
C ALA A 156 -4.47 -9.31 14.13
N MET A 157 -4.31 -8.60 15.25
CA MET A 157 -3.20 -8.83 16.18
C MET A 157 -3.30 -10.19 16.89
N GLU A 158 -4.51 -10.63 17.22
CA GLU A 158 -4.73 -11.98 17.76
C GLU A 158 -4.34 -13.07 16.75
N ASN A 159 -4.75 -12.90 15.48
CA ASN A 159 -4.39 -13.83 14.42
C ASN A 159 -2.89 -13.86 14.15
N LEU A 160 -2.22 -12.69 14.17
CA LEU A 160 -0.76 -12.61 14.06
C LEU A 160 -0.05 -13.39 15.17
N ARG A 161 -0.49 -13.22 16.43
CA ARG A 161 0.10 -13.94 17.57
C ARG A 161 -0.05 -15.46 17.42
N LYS A 162 -1.20 -15.93 16.94
CA LYS A 162 -1.41 -17.36 16.67
C LYS A 162 -0.44 -17.87 15.61
N HIS A 163 -0.34 -17.19 14.47
CA HIS A 163 0.55 -17.60 13.39
C HIS A 163 2.04 -17.55 13.77
N LEU A 164 2.46 -16.54 14.53
CA LEU A 164 3.83 -16.45 15.04
C LEU A 164 4.13 -17.48 16.11
N GLY A 165 3.13 -17.82 16.95
CA GLY A 165 3.27 -18.89 17.97
C GLY A 165 3.39 -20.27 17.36
N ASP A 166 2.67 -20.56 16.28
CA ASP A 166 2.71 -21.82 15.56
C ASP A 166 4.05 -22.01 14.82
N ASP A 167 4.60 -20.93 14.22
CA ASP A 167 5.89 -20.96 13.51
C ASP A 167 7.09 -21.12 14.48
N LEU A 168 7.00 -20.61 15.72
CA LEU A 168 8.04 -20.78 16.76
C LEU A 168 7.92 -22.09 17.53
N GLY A 169 6.79 -22.77 17.45
CA GLY A 169 6.53 -24.06 18.11
C GLY A 169 6.86 -25.30 17.28
N GLY A 170 7.19 -25.12 16.00
CA GLY A 170 7.44 -26.23 15.05
C GLY A 170 8.86 -26.79 15.04
N GLU A 171 9.81 -26.23 15.79
CA GLU A 171 11.15 -26.78 16.00
C GLU A 171 11.28 -27.43 17.38
N ARG A 172 10.69 -28.63 17.52
CA ARG A 172 11.05 -29.60 18.56
C ARG A 172 11.00 -30.99 18.00
#